data_f0d6f64a40117d2b973a3a13bb0a317f
#
_entry.id   f0d6f64a40117d2b973a3a13bb0a317f
#
_cell.length_a   1.000
_cell.length_b   1.000
_cell.length_c   1.000
_cell.angle_alpha   90.00
_cell.angle_beta   90.00
_cell.angle_gamma   90.00
#
_symmetry.space_group_name_H-M   'P 1'
#
loop_
_entity.id
_entity.type
_entity.pdbx_description
1 polymer ?
#
loop_
_entity_poly.entity_id
_entity_poly.type
_entity_poly.pdbx_seq_one_letter_code
_entity_poly.pdbx_strand_id
1 'polypeptide(L)'
;TSDAIHPTLQQMREVGYGGKAYGIEMVRRGYVVITIDMFYWGERRVVLDDDPPEWKARSLTLSDEQVKAYHTRCNRDEEIMAKTLYCTGVSWTGIIAWDDIRTVDYLVTRPDVDPNRIACVGQSVGGLRSSYLAALDDRIKAAVVSSWMCSFPNQLEGHIRGIGFTKIIPGIYHHMDHPDIASLAMPKPLMVINGSQDRLFELAGVHASHEKIARCYAKAGVPGHFKSIIEDAPHQFNAERQADAWAWFEKWV
;
A
#
# COMPACT_ATOMS: atom_id res chain seq x y z
N THR A 1 -0.06 20.43 17.55
CA THR A 1 0.03 18.96 17.47
C THR A 1 0.56 18.47 18.79
N SER A 2 -0.25 17.75 19.58
CA SER A 2 0.20 17.18 20.85
C SER A 2 1.29 16.15 20.56
N ASP A 3 2.40 16.21 21.29
CA ASP A 3 3.47 15.20 21.22
C ASP A 3 3.04 13.85 21.82
N ALA A 4 1.83 13.77 22.36
CA ALA A 4 1.26 12.56 22.92
C ALA A 4 0.69 11.69 21.77
N ILE A 5 1.44 10.65 21.44
CA ILE A 5 1.02 9.64 20.47
C ILE A 5 0.18 8.60 21.21
N HIS A 6 -0.95 8.23 20.62
CA HIS A 6 -1.79 7.16 21.14
C HIS A 6 -0.96 5.86 21.33
N PRO A 7 -1.05 5.16 22.47
CA PRO A 7 -0.21 3.97 22.75
C PRO A 7 -0.26 2.91 21.64
N THR A 8 -1.42 2.64 21.06
CA THR A 8 -1.58 1.70 19.95
C THR A 8 -0.78 2.14 18.71
N LEU A 9 -0.78 3.44 18.38
CA LEU A 9 0.00 3.97 17.27
C LEU A 9 1.50 3.90 17.57
N GLN A 10 1.91 4.13 18.81
CA GLN A 10 3.30 3.97 19.22
C GLN A 10 3.76 2.52 19.03
N GLN A 11 2.98 1.55 19.50
CA GLN A 11 3.28 0.13 19.31
C GLN A 11 3.35 -0.25 17.83
N MET A 12 2.42 0.22 17.00
CA MET A 12 2.47 -0.01 15.54
C MET A 12 3.73 0.56 14.91
N ARG A 13 4.16 1.75 15.32
CA ARG A 13 5.40 2.37 14.84
C ARG A 13 6.62 1.54 15.22
N GLU A 14 6.69 1.07 16.44
CA GLU A 14 7.83 0.28 16.93
C GLU A 14 7.94 -1.05 16.19
N VAL A 15 6.84 -1.78 16.07
CA VAL A 15 6.82 -3.12 15.46
C VAL A 15 6.97 -3.06 13.93
N GLY A 16 6.20 -2.19 13.28
CA GLY A 16 6.11 -2.17 11.82
C GLY A 16 7.05 -1.19 11.12
N TYR A 17 7.48 -0.13 11.83
CA TYR A 17 8.13 1.03 11.19
C TYR A 17 9.41 1.49 11.89
N GLY A 18 10.01 0.64 12.73
CA GLY A 18 11.26 0.94 13.43
C GLY A 18 11.17 2.19 14.32
N GLY A 19 10.04 2.38 15.00
CA GLY A 19 9.76 3.52 15.87
C GLY A 19 9.49 4.85 15.15
N LYS A 20 9.47 4.87 13.81
CA LYS A 20 9.41 6.11 13.03
C LYS A 20 8.03 6.36 12.40
N ALA A 21 7.64 7.64 12.36
CA ALA A 21 6.52 8.11 11.55
C ALA A 21 7.06 8.50 10.17
N TYR A 22 7.18 7.54 9.27
CA TYR A 22 7.87 7.73 7.99
C TYR A 22 7.32 8.89 7.15
N GLY A 23 6.02 9.16 7.19
CA GLY A 23 5.44 10.34 6.54
C GLY A 23 5.98 11.66 7.09
N ILE A 24 6.16 11.76 8.43
CA ILE A 24 6.76 12.95 9.08
C ILE A 24 8.24 13.08 8.70
N GLU A 25 8.97 11.98 8.57
CA GLU A 25 10.36 12.00 8.12
C GLU A 25 10.48 12.58 6.69
N MET A 26 9.51 12.28 5.82
CA MET A 26 9.46 12.85 4.47
C MET A 26 9.13 14.35 4.47
N VAL A 27 8.20 14.79 5.32
CA VAL A 27 7.92 16.22 5.50
C VAL A 27 9.17 16.98 5.95
N ARG A 28 9.95 16.42 6.88
CA ARG A 28 11.23 17.02 7.33
C ARG A 28 12.28 17.12 6.23
N ARG A 29 12.16 16.31 5.18
CA ARG A 29 13.00 16.33 3.97
C ARG A 29 12.48 17.28 2.89
N GLY A 30 11.41 18.03 3.18
CA GLY A 30 10.84 19.02 2.28
C GLY A 30 9.76 18.49 1.32
N TYR A 31 9.25 17.28 1.53
CA TYR A 31 8.13 16.75 0.73
C TYR A 31 6.79 17.20 1.28
N VAL A 32 5.84 17.47 0.41
CA VAL A 32 4.42 17.46 0.74
C VAL A 32 3.97 16.00 0.78
N VAL A 33 3.42 15.56 1.90
CA VAL A 33 2.99 14.17 2.09
C VAL A 33 1.50 14.11 2.32
N ILE A 34 0.80 13.28 1.54
CA ILE A 34 -0.61 12.98 1.74
C ILE A 34 -0.78 11.48 1.96
N THR A 35 -1.65 11.13 2.88
CA THR A 35 -2.11 9.76 3.09
C THR A 35 -3.61 9.80 3.33
N ILE A 36 -4.35 8.94 2.68
CA ILE A 36 -5.79 8.80 2.85
C ILE A 36 -6.11 7.44 3.45
N ASP A 37 -7.14 7.41 4.29
CA ASP A 37 -7.69 6.13 4.74
C ASP A 37 -8.20 5.33 3.55
N MET A 38 -7.95 4.03 3.59
CA MET A 38 -8.48 3.13 2.57
C MET A 38 -10.00 3.04 2.69
N PHE A 39 -10.70 2.93 1.55
CA PHE A 39 -12.14 2.69 1.53
C PHE A 39 -12.53 1.57 2.50
N TYR A 40 -13.58 1.80 3.25
CA TYR A 40 -14.13 0.95 4.31
C TYR A 40 -13.46 1.13 5.70
N TRP A 41 -12.30 1.79 5.80
CA TRP A 41 -11.56 1.96 7.06
C TRP A 41 -11.44 3.44 7.46
N GLY A 42 -11.17 3.68 8.73
CA GLY A 42 -10.92 5.01 9.28
C GLY A 42 -12.08 6.00 9.03
N GLU A 43 -11.80 7.18 8.55
CA GLU A 43 -12.80 8.19 8.22
C GLU A 43 -13.67 7.81 7.00
N ARG A 44 -13.21 6.84 6.20
CA ARG A 44 -13.89 6.34 5.01
C ARG A 44 -14.73 5.09 5.28
N ARG A 45 -14.98 4.82 6.55
CA ARG A 45 -15.82 3.69 6.98
C ARG A 45 -17.24 3.82 6.44
N VAL A 46 -17.86 2.68 6.21
CA VAL A 46 -19.29 2.61 5.94
C VAL A 46 -20.05 2.83 7.25
N VAL A 47 -21.01 3.72 7.22
CA VAL A 47 -21.92 3.99 8.34
C VAL A 47 -23.26 3.33 8.02
N LEU A 48 -23.72 2.47 8.92
CA LEU A 48 -25.00 1.76 8.79
C LEU A 48 -26.07 2.40 9.68
N ASP A 49 -27.34 2.11 9.37
CA ASP A 49 -28.47 2.69 10.10
C ASP A 49 -28.53 2.25 11.57
N ASP A 50 -28.04 1.05 11.86
CA ASP A 50 -27.96 0.48 13.20
C ASP A 50 -26.66 0.80 13.95
N ASP A 51 -25.78 1.62 13.37
CA ASP A 51 -24.55 2.05 14.02
C ASP A 51 -24.86 2.91 15.26
N PRO A 52 -24.05 2.80 16.32
CA PRO A 52 -24.11 3.71 17.45
C PRO A 52 -23.98 5.17 17.00
N PRO A 53 -24.69 6.11 17.64
CA PRO A 53 -24.63 7.52 17.25
C PRO A 53 -23.23 8.11 17.20
N GLU A 54 -22.34 7.69 18.10
CA GLU A 54 -20.94 8.12 18.15
C GLU A 54 -20.14 7.67 16.92
N TRP A 55 -20.52 6.57 16.27
CA TRP A 55 -19.87 6.11 15.01
C TRP A 55 -20.39 6.87 13.79
N LYS A 56 -21.62 7.36 13.85
CA LYS A 56 -22.21 8.22 12.81
C LYS A 56 -21.62 9.62 12.83
N ALA A 57 -21.28 10.09 14.03
CA ALA A 57 -20.53 11.33 14.18
C ALA A 57 -19.10 11.15 13.66
N ARG A 58 -18.64 12.03 12.78
CA ARG A 58 -17.23 12.10 12.36
C ARG A 58 -16.40 12.74 13.47
N SER A 59 -16.35 12.08 14.62
CA SER A 59 -15.54 12.53 15.75
C SER A 59 -14.11 12.02 15.60
N LEU A 60 -13.14 12.91 15.77
CA LEU A 60 -11.72 12.60 15.83
C LEU A 60 -11.29 12.04 17.21
N THR A 61 -12.22 11.95 18.16
CA THR A 61 -11.95 11.58 19.55
C THR A 61 -12.72 10.33 19.95
N LEU A 62 -12.43 9.20 19.28
CA LEU A 62 -12.93 7.91 19.73
C LEU A 62 -12.07 7.37 20.88
N SER A 63 -12.71 6.71 21.88
CA SER A 63 -11.98 5.98 22.91
C SER A 63 -11.33 4.71 22.31
N ASP A 64 -10.36 4.12 23.04
CA ASP A 64 -9.71 2.87 22.63
C ASP A 64 -10.71 1.72 22.44
N GLU A 65 -11.71 1.64 23.32
CA GLU A 65 -12.77 0.64 23.23
C GLU A 65 -13.62 0.84 21.97
N GLN A 66 -13.94 2.09 21.63
CA GLN A 66 -14.70 2.40 20.41
C GLN A 66 -13.90 2.08 19.14
N VAL A 67 -12.61 2.42 19.11
CA VAL A 67 -11.71 2.06 18.01
C VAL A 67 -11.63 0.53 17.86
N LYS A 68 -11.44 -0.19 18.97
CA LYS A 68 -11.37 -1.65 18.97
C LYS A 68 -12.69 -2.30 18.52
N ALA A 69 -13.82 -1.81 19.02
CA ALA A 69 -15.14 -2.30 18.63
C ALA A 69 -15.39 -2.08 17.13
N TYR A 70 -15.05 -0.92 16.62
CA TYR A 70 -15.14 -0.59 15.19
C TYR A 70 -14.26 -1.52 14.34
N HIS A 71 -13.00 -1.71 14.69
CA HIS A 71 -12.11 -2.63 13.98
C HIS A 71 -12.64 -4.07 13.98
N THR A 72 -13.13 -4.53 15.11
CA THR A 72 -13.73 -5.87 15.22
C THR A 72 -14.91 -6.03 14.26
N ARG A 73 -15.77 -5.01 14.16
CA ARG A 73 -16.88 -5.01 13.23
C ARG A 73 -16.41 -4.99 11.77
N CYS A 74 -15.48 -4.10 11.41
CA CYS A 74 -14.96 -4.04 10.05
C CYS A 74 -14.35 -5.38 9.60
N ASN A 75 -13.58 -6.03 10.45
CA ASN A 75 -13.02 -7.35 10.17
C ASN A 75 -14.09 -8.42 9.98
N ARG A 76 -15.15 -8.40 10.82
CA ARG A 76 -16.26 -9.35 10.72
C ARG A 76 -17.04 -9.19 9.42
N ASP A 77 -17.26 -7.94 8.99
CA ASP A 77 -18.14 -7.61 7.89
C ASP A 77 -17.39 -7.44 6.56
N GLU A 78 -16.05 -7.64 6.53
CA GLU A 78 -15.21 -7.54 5.33
C GLU A 78 -15.71 -8.46 4.20
N GLU A 79 -16.10 -9.69 4.53
CA GLU A 79 -16.64 -10.65 3.56
C GLU A 79 -17.97 -10.17 2.94
N ILE A 80 -18.85 -9.59 3.75
CA ILE A 80 -20.15 -9.06 3.29
C ILE A 80 -19.89 -7.90 2.30
N MET A 81 -18.97 -7.00 2.66
CA MET A 81 -18.59 -5.88 1.79
C MET A 81 -18.01 -6.38 0.47
N ALA A 82 -17.08 -7.34 0.51
CA ALA A 82 -16.47 -7.91 -0.68
C ALA A 82 -17.52 -8.54 -1.61
N LYS A 83 -18.43 -9.35 -1.06
CA LYS A 83 -19.51 -9.96 -1.83
C LYS A 83 -20.41 -8.91 -2.48
N THR A 84 -20.76 -7.86 -1.74
CA THR A 84 -21.58 -6.76 -2.26
C THR A 84 -20.90 -6.09 -3.45
N LEU A 85 -19.63 -5.74 -3.33
CA LEU A 85 -18.85 -5.13 -4.40
C LEU A 85 -18.77 -6.04 -5.64
N TYR A 86 -18.47 -7.32 -5.45
CA TYR A 86 -18.36 -8.27 -6.56
C TYR A 86 -19.70 -8.48 -7.29
N CYS A 87 -20.82 -8.50 -6.56
CA CYS A 87 -22.15 -8.57 -7.17
C CYS A 87 -22.49 -7.33 -8.02
N THR A 88 -21.90 -6.18 -7.72
CA THR A 88 -22.07 -4.95 -8.52
C THR A 88 -21.05 -4.84 -9.67
N GLY A 89 -20.17 -5.83 -9.84
CA GLY A 89 -19.14 -5.83 -10.87
C GLY A 89 -17.93 -4.94 -10.54
N VAL A 90 -17.79 -4.52 -9.28
CA VAL A 90 -16.70 -3.66 -8.82
C VAL A 90 -15.74 -4.47 -7.94
N SER A 91 -14.43 -4.33 -8.15
CA SER A 91 -13.45 -4.89 -7.24
C SER A 91 -13.08 -3.87 -6.16
N TRP A 92 -12.81 -4.37 -4.95
CA TRP A 92 -12.34 -3.51 -3.86
C TRP A 92 -11.01 -2.82 -4.19
N THR A 93 -10.07 -3.58 -4.76
CA THR A 93 -8.79 -3.03 -5.27
C THR A 93 -9.02 -1.91 -6.28
N GLY A 94 -10.04 -2.06 -7.16
CA GLY A 94 -10.40 -1.03 -8.14
C GLY A 94 -10.85 0.29 -7.49
N ILE A 95 -11.65 0.22 -6.41
CA ILE A 95 -12.03 1.42 -5.64
C ILE A 95 -10.79 2.08 -5.04
N ILE A 96 -9.92 1.28 -4.43
CA ILE A 96 -8.70 1.80 -3.80
C ILE A 96 -7.80 2.49 -4.83
N ALA A 97 -7.58 1.86 -5.98
CA ALA A 97 -6.77 2.43 -7.06
C ALA A 97 -7.39 3.74 -7.60
N TRP A 98 -8.73 3.76 -7.76
CA TRP A 98 -9.44 4.99 -8.13
C TRP A 98 -9.24 6.11 -7.13
N ASP A 99 -9.36 5.82 -5.84
CA ASP A 99 -9.16 6.80 -4.77
C ASP A 99 -7.74 7.38 -4.77
N ASP A 100 -6.75 6.54 -5.00
CA ASP A 100 -5.36 6.96 -5.08
C ASP A 100 -5.11 7.87 -6.30
N ILE A 101 -5.69 7.54 -7.46
CA ILE A 101 -5.64 8.40 -8.65
C ILE A 101 -6.33 9.75 -8.38
N ARG A 102 -7.51 9.76 -7.72
CA ARG A 102 -8.19 11.00 -7.33
C ARG A 102 -7.38 11.81 -6.32
N THR A 103 -6.60 11.16 -5.48
CA THR A 103 -5.66 11.84 -4.57
C THR A 103 -4.56 12.55 -5.35
N VAL A 104 -4.04 11.94 -6.42
CA VAL A 104 -3.08 12.61 -7.31
C VAL A 104 -3.73 13.78 -8.05
N ASP A 105 -5.01 13.67 -8.47
CA ASP A 105 -5.73 14.81 -9.06
C ASP A 105 -5.78 16.00 -8.10
N TYR A 106 -6.03 15.74 -6.82
CA TYR A 106 -5.99 16.79 -5.80
C TYR A 106 -4.58 17.37 -5.64
N LEU A 107 -3.56 16.51 -5.55
CA LEU A 107 -2.17 16.95 -5.38
C LEU A 107 -1.73 17.92 -6.46
N VAL A 108 -2.03 17.65 -7.74
CA VAL A 108 -1.62 18.51 -8.85
C VAL A 108 -2.33 19.87 -8.88
N THR A 109 -3.39 20.06 -8.09
CA THR A 109 -4.04 21.37 -7.95
C THR A 109 -3.40 22.26 -6.89
N ARG A 110 -2.53 21.71 -6.06
CA ARG A 110 -1.92 22.43 -4.96
C ARG A 110 -0.74 23.28 -5.42
N PRO A 111 -0.65 24.55 -5.01
CA PRO A 111 0.43 25.45 -5.43
C PRO A 111 1.80 25.10 -4.81
N ASP A 112 1.80 24.30 -3.73
CA ASP A 112 3.01 23.84 -3.01
C ASP A 112 3.49 22.46 -3.48
N VAL A 113 2.89 21.89 -4.53
CA VAL A 113 3.27 20.59 -5.13
C VAL A 113 3.79 20.80 -6.55
N ASP A 114 4.99 20.28 -6.83
CA ASP A 114 5.47 20.15 -8.20
C ASP A 114 4.84 18.90 -8.86
N PRO A 115 3.98 19.07 -9.88
CA PRO A 115 3.31 17.94 -10.54
C PRO A 115 4.25 17.01 -11.29
N ASN A 116 5.49 17.44 -11.54
CA ASN A 116 6.52 16.63 -12.19
C ASN A 116 7.38 15.82 -11.20
N ARG A 117 7.12 15.95 -9.91
CA ARG A 117 7.90 15.35 -8.82
C ARG A 117 7.01 14.61 -7.82
N ILE A 118 6.07 13.80 -8.31
CA ILE A 118 5.16 13.00 -7.48
C ILE A 118 5.65 11.56 -7.43
N ALA A 119 5.76 11.02 -6.22
CA ALA A 119 6.13 9.64 -5.99
C ALA A 119 5.15 8.96 -5.02
N CYS A 120 5.15 7.64 -4.99
CA CYS A 120 4.35 6.88 -4.04
C CYS A 120 5.16 5.79 -3.32
N VAL A 121 4.84 5.57 -2.06
CA VAL A 121 5.45 4.54 -1.22
C VAL A 121 4.42 3.93 -0.29
N GLY A 122 4.53 2.63 -0.08
CA GLY A 122 3.69 1.96 0.90
C GLY A 122 4.20 0.60 1.31
N GLN A 123 3.76 0.17 2.48
CA GLN A 123 4.03 -1.15 3.03
C GLN A 123 2.77 -2.01 3.00
N SER A 124 2.91 -3.31 2.74
CA SER A 124 1.80 -4.27 2.76
C SER A 124 0.68 -3.83 1.81
N VAL A 125 -0.53 -3.60 2.29
CA VAL A 125 -1.62 -3.03 1.46
C VAL A 125 -1.21 -1.68 0.85
N GLY A 126 -0.40 -0.87 1.55
CA GLY A 126 0.21 0.33 0.98
C GLY A 126 1.14 0.03 -0.20
N GLY A 127 1.86 -1.09 -0.16
CA GLY A 127 2.67 -1.59 -1.27
C GLY A 127 1.81 -2.01 -2.48
N LEU A 128 0.69 -2.70 -2.24
CA LEU A 128 -0.32 -2.95 -3.28
C LEU A 128 -0.76 -1.65 -3.94
N ARG A 129 -1.17 -0.65 -3.14
CA ARG A 129 -1.62 0.66 -3.61
C ARG A 129 -0.54 1.34 -4.45
N SER A 130 0.70 1.37 -3.95
CA SER A 130 1.82 1.97 -4.69
C SER A 130 2.11 1.26 -6.01
N SER A 131 1.98 -0.06 -6.06
CA SER A 131 2.14 -0.84 -7.28
C SER A 131 1.09 -0.48 -8.34
N TYR A 132 -0.19 -0.45 -7.93
CA TYR A 132 -1.29 -0.08 -8.83
C TYR A 132 -1.23 1.39 -9.25
N LEU A 133 -0.96 2.29 -8.32
CA LEU A 133 -0.88 3.72 -8.63
C LEU A 133 0.26 4.01 -9.62
N ALA A 134 1.44 3.40 -9.42
CA ALA A 134 2.54 3.53 -10.36
C ALA A 134 2.23 2.94 -11.74
N ALA A 135 1.45 1.85 -11.80
CA ALA A 135 1.05 1.22 -13.05
C ALA A 135 0.01 2.04 -13.83
N LEU A 136 -0.93 2.70 -13.12
CA LEU A 136 -2.13 3.29 -13.71
C LEU A 136 -2.09 4.81 -13.87
N ASP A 137 -1.12 5.50 -13.24
CA ASP A 137 -1.02 6.96 -13.29
C ASP A 137 0.37 7.42 -13.73
N ASP A 138 0.46 8.04 -14.91
CA ASP A 138 1.71 8.50 -15.50
C ASP A 138 2.32 9.73 -14.81
N ARG A 139 1.58 10.37 -13.92
CA ARG A 139 2.07 11.48 -13.10
C ARG A 139 3.00 10.99 -11.98
N ILE A 140 2.92 9.72 -11.60
CA ILE A 140 3.87 9.12 -10.66
C ILE A 140 5.22 8.95 -11.35
N LYS A 141 6.28 9.49 -10.74
CA LYS A 141 7.64 9.51 -11.31
C LYS A 141 8.54 8.44 -10.72
N ALA A 142 8.27 8.00 -9.49
CA ALA A 142 8.96 6.88 -8.86
C ALA A 142 8.04 6.18 -7.85
N ALA A 143 8.26 4.90 -7.62
CA ALA A 143 7.48 4.13 -6.65
C ALA A 143 8.36 3.22 -5.78
N VAL A 144 7.91 3.01 -4.53
CA VAL A 144 8.47 2.02 -3.61
C VAL A 144 7.35 1.11 -3.11
N VAL A 145 7.52 -0.18 -3.34
CA VAL A 145 6.59 -1.25 -2.94
C VAL A 145 7.26 -2.09 -1.87
N SER A 146 6.86 -1.93 -0.61
CA SER A 146 7.44 -2.67 0.51
C SER A 146 6.50 -3.75 1.03
N SER A 147 7.05 -4.94 1.27
CA SER A 147 6.37 -6.09 1.91
C SER A 147 5.01 -6.45 1.25
N TRP A 148 4.99 -6.45 -0.08
CA TRP A 148 3.77 -6.80 -0.82
C TRP A 148 4.02 -7.77 -1.98
N MET A 149 5.15 -7.69 -2.68
CA MET A 149 5.32 -8.36 -3.96
C MET A 149 5.51 -9.87 -3.80
N CYS A 150 4.58 -10.63 -4.35
CA CYS A 150 4.65 -12.09 -4.42
C CYS A 150 3.78 -12.56 -5.58
N SER A 151 4.22 -13.58 -6.30
CA SER A 151 3.43 -14.22 -7.36
C SER A 151 2.19 -14.89 -6.78
N PHE A 152 1.03 -14.65 -7.38
CA PHE A 152 -0.24 -15.15 -6.90
C PHE A 152 -0.33 -16.69 -6.88
N PRO A 153 0.11 -17.42 -7.91
CA PRO A 153 0.10 -18.89 -7.88
C PRO A 153 0.78 -19.48 -6.66
N ASN A 154 1.88 -18.88 -6.20
CA ASN A 154 2.60 -19.35 -5.01
C ASN A 154 1.85 -19.07 -3.70
N GLN A 155 0.84 -18.21 -3.71
CA GLN A 155 0.02 -17.90 -2.54
C GLN A 155 -1.16 -18.85 -2.35
N LEU A 156 -1.56 -19.57 -3.40
CA LEU A 156 -2.80 -20.37 -3.38
C LEU A 156 -2.77 -21.52 -2.37
N GLU A 157 -1.63 -22.17 -2.16
CA GLU A 157 -1.57 -23.39 -1.35
C GLU A 157 -1.62 -23.13 0.16
N GLY A 158 -0.98 -22.08 0.65
CA GLY A 158 -0.84 -21.86 2.09
C GLY A 158 -1.29 -20.49 2.59
N HIS A 159 -1.14 -19.48 1.78
CA HIS A 159 -1.27 -18.09 2.20
C HIS A 159 -2.60 -17.42 1.81
N ILE A 160 -3.40 -18.05 0.95
CA ILE A 160 -4.66 -17.46 0.47
C ILE A 160 -5.63 -17.11 1.61
N ARG A 161 -5.62 -17.86 2.70
CA ARG A 161 -6.45 -17.58 3.87
C ARG A 161 -6.09 -16.27 4.57
N GLY A 162 -4.84 -15.83 4.47
CA GLY A 162 -4.35 -14.57 5.03
C GLY A 162 -4.48 -13.38 4.08
N ILE A 163 -4.88 -13.61 2.84
CA ILE A 163 -5.10 -12.54 1.87
C ILE A 163 -6.48 -11.94 2.10
N GLY A 164 -6.54 -10.69 2.57
CA GLY A 164 -7.80 -9.96 2.71
C GLY A 164 -8.47 -9.69 1.36
N PHE A 165 -9.79 -9.57 1.36
CA PHE A 165 -10.58 -9.35 0.15
C PHE A 165 -10.21 -8.09 -0.63
N THR A 166 -9.63 -7.09 0.02
CA THR A 166 -9.12 -5.86 -0.62
C THR A 166 -8.06 -6.11 -1.68
N LYS A 167 -7.45 -7.29 -1.69
CA LYS A 167 -6.34 -7.69 -2.56
C LYS A 167 -6.79 -8.59 -3.72
N ILE A 168 -8.08 -8.94 -3.78
CA ILE A 168 -8.63 -9.89 -4.74
C ILE A 168 -9.37 -9.12 -5.85
N ILE A 169 -8.94 -9.32 -7.09
CA ILE A 169 -9.66 -8.87 -8.27
C ILE A 169 -10.13 -10.13 -9.02
N PRO A 170 -11.43 -10.40 -9.04
CA PRO A 170 -11.93 -11.58 -9.73
C PRO A 170 -11.49 -11.64 -11.19
N GLY A 171 -10.93 -12.76 -11.60
CA GLY A 171 -10.54 -13.03 -12.98
C GLY A 171 -9.21 -12.42 -13.45
N ILE A 172 -8.57 -11.53 -12.66
CA ILE A 172 -7.33 -10.86 -13.08
C ILE A 172 -6.21 -11.85 -13.43
N TYR A 173 -6.11 -12.93 -12.67
CA TYR A 173 -5.05 -13.92 -12.81
C TYR A 173 -5.16 -14.84 -14.04
N HIS A 174 -6.26 -14.72 -14.81
CA HIS A 174 -6.33 -15.29 -16.15
C HIS A 174 -5.48 -14.50 -17.17
N HIS A 175 -5.11 -13.27 -16.84
CA HIS A 175 -4.46 -12.35 -17.76
C HIS A 175 -3.09 -11.90 -17.27
N MET A 176 -2.95 -11.63 -15.97
CA MET A 176 -1.74 -11.09 -15.37
C MET A 176 -1.64 -11.43 -13.88
N ASP A 177 -0.40 -11.47 -13.39
CA ASP A 177 -0.07 -11.65 -11.99
C ASP A 177 0.41 -10.32 -11.37
N HIS A 178 0.61 -10.26 -10.06
CA HIS A 178 1.09 -9.07 -9.35
C HIS A 178 2.38 -8.48 -9.95
N PRO A 179 3.43 -9.27 -10.28
CA PRO A 179 4.61 -8.74 -10.94
C PRO A 179 4.36 -8.19 -12.35
N ASP A 180 3.33 -8.67 -13.07
CA ASP A 180 2.94 -8.09 -14.35
C ASP A 180 2.38 -6.69 -14.16
N ILE A 181 1.48 -6.54 -13.18
CA ILE A 181 0.88 -5.24 -12.83
C ILE A 181 1.98 -4.25 -12.43
N ALA A 182 2.89 -4.66 -11.55
CA ALA A 182 4.01 -3.80 -11.15
C ALA A 182 4.90 -3.40 -12.34
N SER A 183 5.08 -4.31 -13.32
CA SER A 183 5.85 -4.06 -14.53
C SER A 183 5.20 -3.05 -15.47
N LEU A 184 3.89 -2.79 -15.38
CA LEU A 184 3.24 -1.72 -16.14
C LEU A 184 3.75 -0.33 -15.75
N ALA A 185 4.39 -0.19 -14.59
CA ALA A 185 5.05 1.07 -14.20
C ALA A 185 6.20 1.47 -15.12
N MET A 186 6.78 0.56 -15.91
CA MET A 186 7.87 0.88 -16.83
C MET A 186 7.54 2.03 -17.78
N PRO A 187 8.49 2.91 -18.11
CA PRO A 187 9.90 2.93 -17.68
C PRO A 187 10.15 3.68 -16.36
N LYS A 188 9.12 3.98 -15.58
CA LYS A 188 9.25 4.72 -14.31
C LYS A 188 10.07 3.91 -13.29
N PRO A 189 10.91 4.57 -12.48
CA PRO A 189 11.69 3.91 -11.45
C PRO A 189 10.81 3.20 -10.40
N LEU A 190 11.06 1.92 -10.19
CA LEU A 190 10.37 1.05 -9.23
C LEU A 190 11.36 0.34 -8.31
N MET A 191 11.18 0.52 -7.01
CA MET A 191 11.87 -0.28 -5.99
C MET A 191 10.88 -1.25 -5.35
N VAL A 192 11.26 -2.51 -5.25
CA VAL A 192 10.48 -3.53 -4.54
C VAL A 192 11.33 -4.10 -3.40
N ILE A 193 10.77 -4.10 -2.19
CA ILE A 193 11.43 -4.55 -0.96
C ILE A 193 10.57 -5.63 -0.32
N ASN A 194 11.13 -6.81 -0.08
CA ASN A 194 10.49 -7.89 0.67
C ASN A 194 11.41 -8.41 1.79
N GLY A 195 10.82 -9.01 2.81
CA GLY A 195 11.54 -9.75 3.84
C GLY A 195 11.49 -11.25 3.56
N SER A 196 12.61 -11.95 3.70
CA SER A 196 12.66 -13.41 3.58
C SER A 196 12.00 -14.14 4.77
N GLN A 197 11.86 -13.45 5.92
CA GLN A 197 11.17 -13.92 7.12
C GLN A 197 9.71 -13.51 7.19
N ASP A 198 9.17 -12.91 6.11
CA ASP A 198 7.78 -12.46 6.04
C ASP A 198 6.86 -13.67 5.81
N ARG A 199 6.15 -14.08 6.85
CA ARG A 199 5.27 -15.25 6.83
C ARG A 199 3.95 -15.04 6.08
N LEU A 200 3.68 -13.84 5.59
CA LEU A 200 2.48 -13.54 4.80
C LEU A 200 2.66 -13.91 3.32
N PHE A 201 3.90 -14.11 2.88
CA PHE A 201 4.22 -14.35 1.48
C PHE A 201 5.12 -15.58 1.31
N GLU A 202 4.80 -16.42 0.35
CA GLU A 202 5.66 -17.55 -0.02
C GLU A 202 6.96 -17.02 -0.65
N LEU A 203 8.10 -17.39 -0.06
CA LEU A 203 9.41 -16.86 -0.47
C LEU A 203 9.76 -17.17 -1.93
N ALA A 204 9.37 -18.36 -2.41
CA ALA A 204 9.54 -18.72 -3.81
C ALA A 204 8.77 -17.78 -4.76
N GLY A 205 7.54 -17.39 -4.36
CA GLY A 205 6.73 -16.43 -5.09
C GLY A 205 7.28 -14.99 -5.05
N VAL A 206 7.94 -14.62 -3.94
CA VAL A 206 8.68 -13.36 -3.83
C VAL A 206 9.83 -13.33 -4.85
N HIS A 207 10.70 -14.35 -4.84
CA HIS A 207 11.81 -14.43 -5.79
C HIS A 207 11.34 -14.41 -7.24
N ALA A 208 10.34 -15.24 -7.58
CA ALA A 208 9.77 -15.30 -8.93
C ALA A 208 9.26 -13.94 -9.41
N SER A 209 8.63 -13.17 -8.51
CA SER A 209 8.13 -11.83 -8.82
C SER A 209 9.25 -10.84 -9.09
N HIS A 210 10.24 -10.77 -8.21
CA HIS A 210 11.40 -9.88 -8.38
C HIS A 210 12.16 -10.16 -9.67
N GLU A 211 12.41 -11.44 -9.98
CA GLU A 211 13.05 -11.86 -11.23
C GLU A 211 12.20 -11.48 -12.46
N LYS A 212 10.88 -11.67 -12.40
CA LYS A 212 9.98 -11.31 -13.51
C LYS A 212 10.02 -9.82 -13.79
N ILE A 213 9.90 -8.98 -12.77
CA ILE A 213 9.97 -7.52 -12.91
C ILE A 213 11.34 -7.12 -13.48
N ALA A 214 12.45 -7.67 -12.94
CA ALA A 214 13.79 -7.38 -13.42
C ALA A 214 13.94 -7.70 -14.92
N ARG A 215 13.42 -8.85 -15.37
CA ARG A 215 13.42 -9.22 -16.81
C ARG A 215 12.61 -8.24 -17.65
N CYS A 216 11.46 -7.77 -17.15
CA CYS A 216 10.65 -6.78 -17.85
C CYS A 216 11.40 -5.46 -18.05
N TYR A 217 12.01 -4.93 -16.99
CA TYR A 217 12.82 -3.69 -17.05
C TYR A 217 14.07 -3.84 -17.93
N ALA A 218 14.73 -5.00 -17.89
CA ALA A 218 15.85 -5.29 -18.79
C ALA A 218 15.39 -5.33 -20.26
N LYS A 219 14.27 -5.97 -20.56
CA LYS A 219 13.69 -6.04 -21.91
C LYS A 219 13.27 -4.65 -22.42
N ALA A 220 12.81 -3.78 -21.54
CA ALA A 220 12.49 -2.38 -21.86
C ALA A 220 13.73 -1.48 -22.03
N GLY A 221 14.94 -2.00 -21.85
CA GLY A 221 16.19 -1.24 -21.99
C GLY A 221 16.52 -0.32 -20.81
N VAL A 222 15.82 -0.46 -19.69
CA VAL A 222 15.97 0.38 -18.50
C VAL A 222 16.21 -0.43 -17.21
N PRO A 223 17.18 -1.39 -17.19
CA PRO A 223 17.37 -2.26 -16.02
C PRO A 223 17.72 -1.46 -14.75
N GLY A 224 18.38 -0.31 -14.87
CA GLY A 224 18.73 0.56 -13.75
C GLY A 224 17.54 1.31 -13.12
N HIS A 225 16.35 1.24 -13.72
CA HIS A 225 15.10 1.79 -13.16
C HIS A 225 14.37 0.80 -12.25
N PHE A 226 14.86 -0.41 -12.10
CA PHE A 226 14.34 -1.37 -11.14
C PHE A 226 15.37 -1.69 -10.06
N LYS A 227 14.96 -1.60 -8.79
CA LYS A 227 15.75 -2.03 -7.63
C LYS A 227 14.99 -3.11 -6.87
N SER A 228 15.60 -4.28 -6.77
CA SER A 228 15.11 -5.44 -6.01
C SER A 228 15.87 -5.53 -4.68
N ILE A 229 15.14 -5.63 -3.58
CA ILE A 229 15.70 -5.88 -2.24
C ILE A 229 14.91 -7.03 -1.61
N ILE A 230 15.61 -8.12 -1.29
CA ILE A 230 15.09 -9.21 -0.45
C ILE A 230 16.06 -9.36 0.70
N GLU A 231 15.64 -8.98 1.90
CA GLU A 231 16.49 -8.97 3.09
C GLU A 231 16.02 -9.97 4.13
N ASP A 232 16.91 -10.35 5.04
CA ASP A 232 16.58 -11.24 6.15
C ASP A 232 15.83 -10.50 7.26
N ALA A 233 14.53 -10.26 7.02
CA ALA A 233 13.68 -9.49 7.91
C ALA A 233 12.20 -9.93 7.82
N PRO A 234 11.40 -9.70 8.86
CA PRO A 234 9.96 -9.98 8.87
C PRO A 234 9.16 -8.93 8.09
N HIS A 235 7.82 -9.01 8.21
CA HIS A 235 6.86 -8.06 7.63
C HIS A 235 6.95 -6.67 8.26
N GLN A 236 7.81 -5.79 7.74
CA GLN A 236 8.06 -4.47 8.31
C GLN A 236 8.56 -3.47 7.26
N PHE A 237 8.47 -2.18 7.59
CA PHE A 237 9.12 -1.09 6.86
C PHE A 237 9.99 -0.31 7.86
N ASN A 238 11.06 -0.96 8.30
CA ASN A 238 11.98 -0.46 9.33
C ASN A 238 12.80 0.74 8.84
N ALA A 239 13.62 1.30 9.73
CA ALA A 239 14.40 2.49 9.43
C ALA A 239 15.38 2.31 8.25
N GLU A 240 15.93 1.10 8.07
CA GLU A 240 16.85 0.77 6.97
C GLU A 240 16.13 0.77 5.62
N ARG A 241 14.99 0.07 5.52
CA ARG A 241 14.12 0.09 4.32
C ARG A 241 13.63 1.49 3.98
N GLN A 242 13.31 2.29 5.02
CA GLN A 242 12.95 3.69 4.83
C GLN A 242 14.11 4.49 4.25
N ALA A 243 15.34 4.30 4.75
CA ALA A 243 16.51 4.99 4.22
C ALA A 243 16.77 4.64 2.74
N ASP A 244 16.64 3.36 2.36
CA ASP A 244 16.71 2.94 0.96
C ASP A 244 15.64 3.61 0.09
N ALA A 245 14.41 3.69 0.58
CA ALA A 245 13.30 4.33 -0.13
C ALA A 245 13.53 5.84 -0.32
N TRP A 246 14.07 6.51 0.71
CA TRP A 246 14.37 7.94 0.61
C TRP A 246 15.51 8.22 -0.36
N ALA A 247 16.58 7.44 -0.32
CA ALA A 247 17.67 7.54 -1.29
C ALA A 247 17.18 7.27 -2.73
N TRP A 248 16.19 6.37 -2.89
CA TRP A 248 15.56 6.13 -4.18
C TRP A 248 14.82 7.36 -4.70
N PHE A 249 14.04 8.01 -3.84
CA PHE A 249 13.32 9.23 -4.23
C PHE A 249 14.28 10.40 -4.49
N GLU A 250 15.29 10.61 -3.66
CA GLU A 250 16.30 11.65 -3.87
C GLU A 250 17.02 11.52 -5.23
N LYS A 251 17.12 10.30 -5.76
CA LYS A 251 17.69 10.04 -7.07
C LYS A 251 16.74 10.34 -8.24
N TRP A 252 15.43 10.13 -8.04
CA TRP A 252 14.49 10.07 -9.16
C TRP A 252 13.40 11.14 -9.13
N VAL A 253 13.20 11.79 -8.02
CA VAL A 253 12.16 12.79 -7.76
C VAL A 253 12.74 14.03 -7.12
#